data_fdc173e1ce150ff9231c175186e1e4fc
#
_entry.id   fdc173e1ce150ff9231c175186e1e4fc
#
_cell.length_a   1.000
_cell.length_b   1.000
_cell.length_c   1.000
_cell.angle_alpha   90.00
_cell.angle_beta   90.00
_cell.angle_gamma   90.00
#
_symmetry.space_group_name_H-M   'P 1'
#
loop_
_entity.id
_entity.type
_entity.pdbx_description
1 polymer ?
#
loop_
_entity_poly.entity_id
_entity_poly.type
_entity_poly.pdbx_seq_one_letter_code
_entity_poly.pdbx_strand_id
1 'polypeptide(L)'
;KIALQYWKNHDIKNKTKIATLKNGYHGDTFGAMSVGYVPEFFSKFRTKLFSTIQFPVPQNNLVPKNMTFDEFEQQCLSNIEKKLKADDSIAAFIMESGAQMAGGVIIYPKNFQKKIGQICKKNNILFVLDEIATGFGRLGSMIEYKSQNCTPDIVSFGKMLTGGYLTFAATLTTKKIYDSFLGKFSEMKHLFHGHTYTGNPISAALALRNLELYEKYNLINKIQKTSKIFQNRIDEIHDLDLVGDVRHKGMVMGIELTKNKKSKKLFTTDRSINKIVFDEGRKNNIYFRTLGNIVMLVPPLAISQNDLNFLLDGTIKTINALSRKI
;
A
#
# COMPACT_ATOMS: atom_id res chain seq x y z
N LYS A 1 -17.18 4.98 3.00
CA LYS A 1 -18.59 5.40 2.97
C LYS A 1 -19.53 4.20 2.80
N ILE A 2 -19.25 3.31 1.84
CA ILE A 2 -20.02 2.08 1.60
C ILE A 2 -20.06 1.23 2.87
N ALA A 3 -18.93 1.00 3.53
CA ALA A 3 -18.87 0.20 4.75
C ALA A 3 -19.73 0.76 5.89
N LEU A 4 -19.68 2.08 6.12
CA LEU A 4 -20.50 2.71 7.16
C LEU A 4 -21.99 2.72 6.82
N GLN A 5 -22.35 2.97 5.56
CA GLN A 5 -23.74 2.97 5.12
C GLN A 5 -24.32 1.55 5.09
N TYR A 6 -23.55 0.53 4.74
CA TYR A 6 -23.96 -0.88 4.81
C TYR A 6 -24.59 -1.21 6.18
N TRP A 7 -23.91 -0.85 7.26
CA TRP A 7 -24.40 -1.12 8.61
C TRP A 7 -25.68 -0.33 8.94
N LYS A 8 -25.72 0.94 8.50
CA LYS A 8 -26.93 1.78 8.67
C LYS A 8 -28.12 1.23 7.91
N ASN A 9 -27.91 0.73 6.68
CA ASN A 9 -28.97 0.11 5.87
C ASN A 9 -29.50 -1.20 6.48
N HIS A 10 -28.76 -1.78 7.45
CA HIS A 10 -29.20 -2.94 8.27
C HIS A 10 -29.68 -2.54 9.67
N ASP A 11 -29.96 -1.26 9.91
CA ASP A 11 -30.37 -0.71 11.22
C ASP A 11 -29.34 -0.89 12.34
N ILE A 12 -28.09 -1.21 12.02
CA ILE A 12 -26.99 -1.35 12.97
C ILE A 12 -26.28 0.00 13.15
N LYS A 13 -26.72 0.79 14.14
CA LYS A 13 -26.28 2.18 14.33
C LYS A 13 -24.94 2.34 15.05
N ASN A 14 -24.52 1.35 15.85
CA ASN A 14 -23.29 1.39 16.64
C ASN A 14 -22.03 1.14 15.82
N LYS A 15 -22.08 0.57 14.62
CA LYS A 15 -20.96 0.31 13.72
C LYS A 15 -20.46 1.60 13.04
N THR A 16 -19.59 2.35 13.72
CA THR A 16 -19.16 3.69 13.29
C THR A 16 -17.64 3.88 13.18
N LYS A 17 -16.85 3.00 13.80
CA LYS A 17 -15.40 3.10 13.82
C LYS A 17 -14.76 2.35 12.68
N ILE A 18 -13.62 2.86 12.21
CA ILE A 18 -12.78 2.19 11.21
C ILE A 18 -11.45 1.78 11.88
N ALA A 19 -11.06 0.54 11.65
CA ALA A 19 -9.74 0.03 12.03
C ALA A 19 -8.81 0.03 10.81
N THR A 20 -7.52 0.26 11.02
CA THR A 20 -6.51 0.33 9.95
C THR A 20 -5.12 0.00 10.47
N LEU A 21 -4.15 -0.12 9.57
CA LEU A 21 -2.75 -0.26 9.92
C LEU A 21 -2.06 1.12 10.00
N LYS A 22 -1.12 1.30 10.91
CA LYS A 22 -0.26 2.49 10.99
C LYS A 22 0.52 2.65 9.68
N ASN A 23 0.76 3.90 9.28
CA ASN A 23 1.47 4.25 8.05
C ASN A 23 0.78 3.79 6.75
N GLY A 24 -0.49 3.37 6.80
CA GLY A 24 -1.28 3.15 5.60
C GLY A 24 -1.56 4.47 4.88
N TYR A 25 -1.66 4.44 3.54
CA TYR A 25 -2.00 5.59 2.73
C TYR A 25 -3.14 5.26 1.77
N HIS A 26 -4.22 6.01 1.87
CA HIS A 26 -5.45 5.76 1.09
C HIS A 26 -5.93 6.98 0.28
N GLY A 27 -5.13 8.03 0.19
CA GLY A 27 -5.42 9.26 -0.55
C GLY A 27 -5.46 10.51 0.32
N ASP A 28 -5.69 11.67 -0.31
CA ASP A 28 -5.52 13.01 0.28
C ASP A 28 -6.85 13.70 0.65
N THR A 29 -8.00 13.03 0.49
CA THR A 29 -9.27 13.54 1.02
C THR A 29 -9.35 13.33 2.53
N PHE A 30 -10.12 14.15 3.26
CA PHE A 30 -10.20 14.06 4.73
C PHE A 30 -10.57 12.65 5.23
N GLY A 31 -11.48 11.96 4.54
CA GLY A 31 -11.84 10.59 4.88
C GLY A 31 -10.70 9.61 4.65
N ALA A 32 -10.00 9.72 3.51
CA ALA A 32 -8.85 8.88 3.18
C ALA A 32 -7.66 9.15 4.11
N MET A 33 -7.35 10.44 4.39
CA MET A 33 -6.31 10.82 5.36
C MET A 33 -6.61 10.30 6.77
N SER A 34 -7.88 10.23 7.16
CA SER A 34 -8.27 9.72 8.48
C SER A 34 -7.96 8.24 8.64
N VAL A 35 -8.17 7.43 7.60
CA VAL A 35 -7.91 5.99 7.62
C VAL A 35 -6.49 5.61 7.20
N GLY A 36 -5.76 6.52 6.52
CA GLY A 36 -4.40 6.31 6.05
C GLY A 36 -3.45 7.41 6.56
N TYR A 37 -3.36 7.59 7.88
CA TYR A 37 -2.59 8.69 8.45
C TYR A 37 -1.09 8.45 8.39
N VAL A 38 -0.40 9.22 7.55
CA VAL A 38 1.05 9.33 7.45
C VAL A 38 1.46 10.69 8.01
N PRO A 39 2.14 10.78 9.17
CA PRO A 39 2.45 12.05 9.85
C PRO A 39 3.16 13.06 8.96
N GLU A 40 4.11 12.63 8.14
CA GLU A 40 4.90 13.46 7.23
C GLU A 40 4.03 14.22 6.23
N PHE A 41 2.88 13.66 5.85
CA PHE A 41 1.98 14.26 4.87
C PHE A 41 0.84 15.03 5.52
N PHE A 42 0.30 14.52 6.65
CA PHE A 42 -1.01 14.89 7.14
C PHE A 42 -1.03 15.59 8.52
N SER A 43 0.14 15.80 9.14
CA SER A 43 0.21 16.42 10.50
C SER A 43 -0.51 17.75 10.60
N LYS A 44 -0.47 18.59 9.56
CA LYS A 44 -1.16 19.90 9.50
C LYS A 44 -2.70 19.79 9.50
N PHE A 45 -3.24 18.64 9.11
CA PHE A 45 -4.69 18.41 9.00
C PHE A 45 -5.26 17.59 10.15
N ARG A 46 -4.42 17.13 11.08
CA ARG A 46 -4.79 16.17 12.13
C ARG A 46 -6.05 16.55 12.91
N THR A 47 -6.27 17.84 13.19
CA THR A 47 -7.43 18.33 13.95
C THR A 47 -8.76 18.23 13.19
N LYS A 48 -8.72 17.99 11.89
CA LYS A 48 -9.89 17.85 11.01
C LYS A 48 -10.19 16.40 10.63
N LEU A 49 -9.33 15.47 11.05
CA LEU A 49 -9.49 14.05 10.75
C LEU A 49 -10.31 13.38 11.84
N PHE A 50 -11.13 12.40 11.45
CA PHE A 50 -11.81 11.56 12.44
C PHE A 50 -10.86 10.48 13.00
N SER A 51 -11.15 10.03 14.20
CA SER A 51 -10.33 9.01 14.87
C SER A 51 -10.52 7.63 14.26
N THR A 52 -9.42 6.89 14.15
CA THR A 52 -9.38 5.51 13.71
C THR A 52 -8.66 4.63 14.73
N ILE A 53 -8.92 3.34 14.69
CA ILE A 53 -8.20 2.36 15.51
C ILE A 53 -7.01 1.87 14.69
N GLN A 54 -5.79 2.21 15.12
CA GLN A 54 -4.58 1.93 14.36
C GLN A 54 -3.75 0.81 15.00
N PHE A 55 -3.33 -0.15 14.17
CA PHE A 55 -2.47 -1.26 14.59
C PHE A 55 -1.09 -1.17 13.93
N PRO A 56 -0.02 -1.60 14.61
CA PRO A 56 1.30 -1.70 14.00
C PRO A 56 1.33 -2.78 12.92
N VAL A 57 2.20 -2.59 11.94
CA VAL A 57 2.58 -3.63 10.97
C VAL A 57 3.86 -4.29 11.45
N PRO A 58 3.97 -5.63 11.45
CA PRO A 58 5.21 -6.31 11.77
C PRO A 58 6.32 -5.91 10.78
N GLN A 59 7.43 -5.42 11.31
CA GLN A 59 8.63 -5.03 10.55
C GLN A 59 9.88 -5.42 11.34
N ASN A 60 10.95 -5.81 10.65
CA ASN A 60 12.20 -6.26 11.28
C ASN A 60 12.83 -5.22 12.22
N ASN A 61 12.69 -3.92 11.90
CA ASN A 61 13.22 -2.83 12.71
C ASN A 61 12.37 -2.52 13.96
N LEU A 62 11.17 -3.09 14.06
CA LEU A 62 10.26 -2.93 15.20
C LEU A 62 10.23 -4.13 16.15
N VAL A 63 10.95 -5.20 15.82
CA VAL A 63 10.99 -6.41 16.65
C VAL A 63 11.70 -6.11 17.96
N PRO A 64 11.07 -6.38 19.14
CA PRO A 64 11.71 -6.23 20.44
C PRO A 64 12.95 -7.13 20.56
N LYS A 65 13.96 -6.69 21.33
CA LYS A 65 15.26 -7.39 21.46
C LYS A 65 15.16 -8.83 21.95
N ASN A 66 14.12 -9.17 22.70
CA ASN A 66 13.88 -10.49 23.31
C ASN A 66 12.83 -11.31 22.56
N MET A 67 12.56 -11.00 21.30
CA MET A 67 11.50 -11.63 20.50
C MET A 67 12.00 -11.92 19.10
N THR A 68 11.57 -13.03 18.52
CA THR A 68 11.74 -13.31 17.09
C THR A 68 10.72 -12.54 16.24
N PHE A 69 10.96 -12.45 14.95
CA PHE A 69 10.01 -11.81 14.04
C PHE A 69 8.65 -12.51 14.05
N ASP A 70 8.64 -13.84 14.06
CA ASP A 70 7.40 -14.64 14.06
C ASP A 70 6.58 -14.43 15.33
N GLU A 71 7.23 -14.38 16.50
CA GLU A 71 6.57 -14.06 17.77
C GLU A 71 5.97 -12.65 17.73
N PHE A 72 6.70 -11.69 17.18
CA PHE A 72 6.20 -10.32 17.03
C PHE A 72 5.02 -10.23 16.06
N GLU A 73 5.05 -10.96 14.93
CA GLU A 73 3.89 -11.06 14.02
C GLU A 73 2.67 -11.62 14.77
N GLN A 74 2.85 -12.71 15.50
CA GLN A 74 1.76 -13.32 16.27
C GLN A 74 1.22 -12.37 17.34
N GLN A 75 2.07 -11.62 18.03
CA GLN A 75 1.67 -10.60 19.00
C GLN A 75 0.84 -9.49 18.30
N CYS A 76 1.26 -9.01 17.14
CA CYS A 76 0.51 -8.01 16.38
C CYS A 76 -0.89 -8.53 16.00
N LEU A 77 -0.98 -9.75 15.49
CA LEU A 77 -2.25 -10.39 15.12
C LEU A 77 -3.16 -10.63 16.33
N SER A 78 -2.61 -11.09 17.45
CA SER A 78 -3.35 -11.28 18.70
C SER A 78 -3.91 -9.96 19.24
N ASN A 79 -3.13 -8.88 19.18
CA ASN A 79 -3.59 -7.55 19.58
C ASN A 79 -4.73 -7.05 18.66
N ILE A 80 -4.64 -7.30 17.36
CA ILE A 80 -5.71 -6.99 16.41
C ILE A 80 -6.96 -7.79 16.78
N GLU A 81 -6.87 -9.12 16.91
CA GLU A 81 -8.02 -9.97 17.23
C GLU A 81 -8.68 -9.58 18.55
N LYS A 82 -7.88 -9.39 19.61
CA LYS A 82 -8.38 -8.97 20.93
C LYS A 82 -9.16 -7.65 20.85
N LYS A 83 -8.65 -6.65 20.14
CA LYS A 83 -9.31 -5.35 20.00
C LYS A 83 -10.56 -5.42 19.16
N LEU A 84 -10.50 -6.14 18.01
CA LEU A 84 -11.65 -6.29 17.12
C LEU A 84 -12.79 -7.09 17.78
N LYS A 85 -12.46 -8.07 18.63
CA LYS A 85 -13.44 -8.83 19.40
C LYS A 85 -14.07 -8.02 20.53
N ALA A 86 -13.32 -7.10 21.15
CA ALA A 86 -13.77 -6.33 22.31
C ALA A 86 -14.57 -5.08 21.97
N ASP A 87 -14.62 -4.66 20.71
CA ASP A 87 -15.24 -3.39 20.29
C ASP A 87 -16.18 -3.64 19.10
N ASP A 88 -17.42 -3.93 19.38
CA ASP A 88 -18.46 -4.18 18.38
C ASP A 88 -18.91 -2.94 17.60
N SER A 89 -18.40 -1.75 17.96
CA SER A 89 -18.60 -0.52 17.19
C SER A 89 -17.72 -0.40 15.93
N ILE A 90 -16.81 -1.35 15.69
CA ILE A 90 -15.95 -1.34 14.52
C ILE A 90 -16.73 -1.82 13.29
N ALA A 91 -16.89 -0.91 12.32
CA ALA A 91 -17.62 -1.15 11.08
C ALA A 91 -16.79 -1.89 10.02
N ALA A 92 -15.52 -1.51 9.90
CA ALA A 92 -14.63 -2.05 8.88
C ALA A 92 -13.16 -2.00 9.32
N PHE A 93 -12.36 -2.88 8.73
CA PHE A 93 -10.89 -2.82 8.73
C PHE A 93 -10.42 -2.55 7.31
N ILE A 94 -9.64 -1.47 7.12
CA ILE A 94 -9.04 -1.13 5.83
C ILE A 94 -7.53 -1.25 5.86
N MET A 95 -6.95 -1.78 4.79
CA MET A 95 -5.51 -1.83 4.56
C MET A 95 -5.17 -1.86 3.07
N GLU A 96 -3.97 -1.42 2.71
CA GLU A 96 -3.42 -1.67 1.38
C GLU A 96 -3.20 -3.17 1.18
N SER A 97 -3.34 -3.69 -0.04
CA SER A 97 -3.21 -5.14 -0.30
C SER A 97 -1.74 -5.51 -0.54
N GLY A 98 -1.24 -6.51 0.20
CA GLY A 98 0.08 -7.11 0.03
C GLY A 98 1.27 -6.29 0.52
N ALA A 99 1.18 -4.96 0.54
CA ALA A 99 2.21 -4.04 1.04
C ALA A 99 1.65 -2.64 1.26
N GLN A 100 2.22 -1.90 2.21
CA GLN A 100 2.05 -0.45 2.28
C GLN A 100 3.07 0.21 1.35
N MET A 101 2.58 1.03 0.42
CA MET A 101 3.45 1.66 -0.57
C MET A 101 4.01 2.98 -0.06
N ALA A 102 3.14 3.97 0.14
CA ALA A 102 3.56 5.30 0.57
C ALA A 102 4.03 5.38 2.04
N GLY A 103 3.75 4.36 2.84
CA GLY A 103 4.27 4.23 4.21
C GLY A 103 5.71 3.72 4.29
N GLY A 104 6.38 3.49 3.15
CA GLY A 104 7.79 3.08 3.13
C GLY A 104 8.07 1.72 2.50
N VAL A 105 7.23 1.26 1.58
CA VAL A 105 7.35 -0.06 0.93
C VAL A 105 7.43 -1.18 1.98
N ILE A 106 6.45 -1.23 2.87
CA ILE A 106 6.38 -2.22 3.95
C ILE A 106 5.67 -3.46 3.42
N ILE A 107 6.43 -4.50 3.12
CA ILE A 107 5.89 -5.78 2.62
C ILE A 107 5.32 -6.56 3.80
N TYR A 108 4.08 -7.03 3.68
CA TYR A 108 3.47 -7.81 4.74
C TYR A 108 4.04 -9.23 4.83
N PRO A 109 4.13 -9.80 6.05
CA PRO A 109 4.48 -11.21 6.22
C PRO A 109 3.51 -12.13 5.45
N LYS A 110 3.99 -13.30 5.12
CA LYS A 110 3.17 -14.32 4.45
C LYS A 110 1.90 -14.63 5.26
N ASN A 111 0.75 -14.61 4.59
CA ASN A 111 -0.57 -14.83 5.20
C ASN A 111 -1.06 -13.76 6.22
N PHE A 112 -0.31 -12.71 6.52
CA PHE A 112 -0.72 -11.66 7.47
C PHE A 112 -2.06 -11.04 7.07
N GLN A 113 -2.19 -10.61 5.82
CA GLN A 113 -3.43 -10.05 5.27
C GLN A 113 -4.59 -11.06 5.34
N LYS A 114 -4.34 -12.34 4.99
CA LYS A 114 -5.34 -13.40 5.06
C LYS A 114 -5.83 -13.61 6.50
N LYS A 115 -4.93 -13.65 7.48
CA LYS A 115 -5.27 -13.78 8.90
C LYS A 115 -6.13 -12.61 9.38
N ILE A 116 -5.82 -11.36 9.00
CA ILE A 116 -6.65 -10.19 9.31
C ILE A 116 -8.05 -10.33 8.70
N GLY A 117 -8.16 -10.73 7.44
CA GLY A 117 -9.46 -10.97 6.81
C GLY A 117 -10.30 -12.03 7.54
N GLN A 118 -9.66 -13.11 8.03
CA GLN A 118 -10.32 -14.14 8.83
C GLN A 118 -10.80 -13.60 10.20
N ILE A 119 -9.97 -12.78 10.85
CA ILE A 119 -10.34 -12.12 12.11
C ILE A 119 -11.53 -11.17 11.90
N CYS A 120 -11.53 -10.39 10.82
CA CYS A 120 -12.63 -9.50 10.46
C CYS A 120 -13.93 -10.28 10.27
N LYS A 121 -13.89 -11.34 9.47
CA LYS A 121 -15.06 -12.21 9.21
C LYS A 121 -15.62 -12.81 10.49
N LYS A 122 -14.76 -13.33 11.38
CA LYS A 122 -15.16 -13.92 12.68
C LYS A 122 -15.84 -12.92 13.60
N ASN A 123 -15.49 -11.63 13.51
CA ASN A 123 -16.02 -10.58 14.39
C ASN A 123 -17.06 -9.68 13.71
N ASN A 124 -17.63 -10.11 12.58
CA ASN A 124 -18.64 -9.35 11.83
C ASN A 124 -18.19 -7.90 11.52
N ILE A 125 -16.99 -7.77 10.95
CA ILE A 125 -16.35 -6.52 10.55
C ILE A 125 -16.08 -6.61 9.05
N LEU A 126 -16.43 -5.58 8.28
CA LEU A 126 -16.18 -5.56 6.84
C LEU A 126 -14.69 -5.44 6.57
N PHE A 127 -14.17 -6.27 5.67
CA PHE A 127 -12.77 -6.24 5.27
C PHE A 127 -12.61 -5.49 3.96
N VAL A 128 -11.86 -4.38 3.99
CA VAL A 128 -11.65 -3.47 2.87
C VAL A 128 -10.19 -3.52 2.45
N LEU A 129 -9.94 -3.82 1.18
CA LEU A 129 -8.60 -3.82 0.60
C LEU A 129 -8.43 -2.69 -0.42
N ASP A 130 -7.33 -1.99 -0.29
CA ASP A 130 -6.89 -0.97 -1.24
C ASP A 130 -5.83 -1.55 -2.17
N GLU A 131 -6.18 -1.75 -3.44
CA GLU A 131 -5.26 -2.17 -4.51
C GLU A 131 -4.95 -1.05 -5.51
N ILE A 132 -5.21 0.19 -5.14
CA ILE A 132 -4.95 1.34 -6.02
C ILE A 132 -3.47 1.41 -6.42
N ALA A 133 -2.56 1.11 -5.47
CA ALA A 133 -1.12 1.13 -5.75
C ALA A 133 -0.52 -0.25 -5.99
N THR A 134 -1.16 -1.31 -5.54
CA THR A 134 -0.58 -2.66 -5.44
C THR A 134 -1.13 -3.64 -6.48
N GLY A 135 -2.30 -3.36 -7.04
CA GLY A 135 -2.93 -4.17 -8.08
C GLY A 135 -2.27 -4.05 -9.46
N PHE A 136 -2.84 -4.77 -10.41
CA PHE A 136 -2.48 -4.75 -11.83
C PHE A 136 -0.97 -4.92 -12.08
N GLY A 137 -0.37 -5.94 -11.46
CA GLY A 137 1.02 -6.33 -11.70
C GLY A 137 2.07 -5.64 -10.83
N ARG A 138 1.74 -4.57 -10.09
CA ARG A 138 2.75 -3.84 -9.30
C ARG A 138 3.49 -4.74 -8.31
N LEU A 139 2.79 -5.62 -7.62
CA LEU A 139 3.40 -6.59 -6.71
C LEU A 139 3.63 -7.98 -7.34
N GLY A 140 3.57 -8.10 -8.68
CA GLY A 140 3.85 -9.33 -9.42
C GLY A 140 2.62 -10.16 -9.78
N SER A 141 1.44 -9.80 -9.29
CA SER A 141 0.16 -10.47 -9.58
C SER A 141 -0.85 -9.50 -10.21
N MET A 142 -1.76 -9.99 -11.05
CA MET A 142 -2.81 -9.15 -11.63
C MET A 142 -3.71 -8.55 -10.54
N ILE A 143 -4.15 -9.39 -9.60
CA ILE A 143 -4.97 -9.01 -8.44
C ILE A 143 -4.27 -9.51 -7.19
N GLU A 144 -3.80 -8.60 -6.36
CA GLU A 144 -2.94 -8.95 -5.23
C GLU A 144 -3.69 -9.73 -4.14
N TYR A 145 -4.93 -9.37 -3.81
CA TYR A 145 -5.67 -10.11 -2.77
C TYR A 145 -5.91 -11.58 -3.15
N LYS A 146 -6.06 -11.88 -4.46
CA LYS A 146 -6.19 -13.27 -4.93
C LYS A 146 -4.90 -14.06 -4.71
N SER A 147 -3.73 -13.44 -4.98
CA SER A 147 -2.43 -14.08 -4.73
C SER A 147 -2.19 -14.35 -3.24
N GLN A 148 -2.81 -13.56 -2.35
CA GLN A 148 -2.78 -13.73 -0.89
C GLN A 148 -3.83 -14.74 -0.38
N ASN A 149 -4.60 -15.40 -1.26
CA ASN A 149 -5.73 -16.28 -0.89
C ASN A 149 -6.67 -15.60 0.12
N CYS A 150 -7.02 -14.37 -0.15
CA CYS A 150 -7.86 -13.52 0.68
C CYS A 150 -9.09 -13.05 -0.11
N THR A 151 -10.22 -12.88 0.56
CA THR A 151 -11.45 -12.38 -0.06
C THR A 151 -11.95 -11.18 0.73
N PRO A 152 -11.80 -9.95 0.21
CA PRO A 152 -12.36 -8.76 0.84
C PRO A 152 -13.86 -8.64 0.60
N ASP A 153 -14.54 -7.88 1.46
CA ASP A 153 -15.90 -7.43 1.24
C ASP A 153 -15.96 -6.27 0.24
N ILE A 154 -14.96 -5.40 0.30
CA ILE A 154 -14.81 -4.21 -0.57
C ILE A 154 -13.36 -4.14 -1.04
N VAL A 155 -13.15 -3.83 -2.32
CA VAL A 155 -11.82 -3.59 -2.89
C VAL A 155 -11.83 -2.36 -3.78
N SER A 156 -10.78 -1.54 -3.69
CA SER A 156 -10.60 -0.36 -4.54
C SER A 156 -9.43 -0.55 -5.49
N PHE A 157 -9.63 -0.17 -6.76
CA PHE A 157 -8.64 -0.18 -7.83
C PHE A 157 -8.48 1.21 -8.46
N GLY A 158 -7.28 1.50 -8.95
CA GLY A 158 -6.99 2.76 -9.64
C GLY A 158 -5.62 2.72 -10.31
N LYS A 159 -5.01 3.86 -10.52
CA LYS A 159 -3.65 4.00 -11.12
C LYS A 159 -3.42 3.11 -12.33
N MET A 160 -2.90 1.89 -12.13
CA MET A 160 -2.61 0.93 -13.21
C MET A 160 -3.87 0.45 -13.95
N LEU A 161 -5.06 0.69 -13.42
CA LEU A 161 -6.32 0.39 -14.11
C LEU A 161 -6.40 1.07 -15.48
N THR A 162 -5.86 2.29 -15.60
CA THR A 162 -5.78 3.03 -16.86
C THR A 162 -4.37 3.19 -17.41
N GLY A 163 -3.38 2.51 -16.84
CA GLY A 163 -1.98 2.66 -17.22
C GLY A 163 -1.41 4.07 -16.99
N GLY A 164 -2.11 4.92 -16.24
CA GLY A 164 -1.70 6.31 -15.95
C GLY A 164 -2.13 7.34 -16.97
N TYR A 165 -2.87 6.98 -18.03
CA TYR A 165 -3.30 7.89 -19.09
C TYR A 165 -4.46 8.81 -18.67
N LEU A 166 -5.43 8.29 -17.92
CA LEU A 166 -6.57 9.07 -17.41
C LEU A 166 -6.85 8.73 -15.96
N THR A 167 -7.41 9.71 -15.24
CA THR A 167 -7.87 9.52 -13.86
C THR A 167 -9.12 8.65 -13.86
N PHE A 168 -9.01 7.46 -13.28
CA PHE A 168 -10.13 6.54 -13.12
C PHE A 168 -9.88 5.60 -11.94
N ALA A 169 -10.93 5.29 -11.21
CA ALA A 169 -10.90 4.32 -10.13
C ALA A 169 -12.21 3.54 -10.08
N ALA A 170 -12.15 2.35 -9.53
CA ALA A 170 -13.31 1.50 -9.32
C ALA A 170 -13.30 0.94 -7.90
N THR A 171 -14.45 0.94 -7.24
CA THR A 171 -14.67 0.24 -5.99
C THR A 171 -15.65 -0.90 -6.22
N LEU A 172 -15.21 -2.12 -5.95
CA LEU A 172 -16.01 -3.32 -6.12
C LEU A 172 -16.44 -3.83 -4.75
N THR A 173 -17.64 -4.39 -4.69
CA THR A 173 -18.19 -4.98 -3.48
C THR A 173 -18.68 -6.39 -3.74
N THR A 174 -18.88 -7.16 -2.67
CA THR A 174 -19.62 -8.42 -2.77
C THR A 174 -21.10 -8.16 -3.06
N LYS A 175 -21.79 -9.16 -3.64
CA LYS A 175 -23.23 -9.09 -3.88
C LYS A 175 -24.01 -8.78 -2.59
N LYS A 176 -23.61 -9.35 -1.46
CA LYS A 176 -24.21 -9.08 -0.15
C LYS A 176 -24.24 -7.58 0.18
N ILE A 177 -23.14 -6.87 -0.09
CA ILE A 177 -23.08 -5.42 0.14
C ILE A 177 -23.95 -4.70 -0.89
N TYR A 178 -23.82 -5.02 -2.16
CA TYR A 178 -24.61 -4.40 -3.22
C TYR A 178 -26.12 -4.49 -2.91
N ASP A 179 -26.61 -5.66 -2.55
CA ASP A 179 -28.03 -5.90 -2.28
C ASP A 179 -28.56 -5.03 -1.11
N SER A 180 -27.70 -4.67 -0.16
CA SER A 180 -28.10 -3.81 0.96
C SER A 180 -28.36 -2.35 0.56
N PHE A 181 -27.96 -1.95 -0.63
CA PHE A 181 -28.21 -0.61 -1.19
C PHE A 181 -29.44 -0.57 -2.10
N LEU A 182 -30.07 -1.72 -2.34
CA LEU A 182 -31.32 -1.83 -3.09
C LEU A 182 -32.50 -1.58 -2.18
N GLY A 183 -33.55 -0.97 -2.71
CA GLY A 183 -34.79 -0.70 -1.99
C GLY A 183 -35.67 0.33 -2.69
N LYS A 184 -36.81 0.67 -2.09
CA LYS A 184 -37.66 1.75 -2.57
C LYS A 184 -36.96 3.09 -2.36
N PHE A 185 -37.20 4.08 -3.22
CA PHE A 185 -36.60 5.40 -3.09
C PHE A 185 -36.83 6.05 -1.71
N SER A 186 -38.03 5.83 -1.15
CA SER A 186 -38.40 6.32 0.20
C SER A 186 -37.55 5.74 1.34
N GLU A 187 -36.91 4.58 1.14
CA GLU A 187 -36.04 3.95 2.14
C GLU A 187 -34.64 4.59 2.19
N MET A 188 -34.29 5.45 1.22
CA MET A 188 -33.03 6.20 1.15
C MET A 188 -31.77 5.33 1.31
N LYS A 189 -31.83 4.05 0.83
CA LYS A 189 -30.73 3.07 0.94
C LYS A 189 -29.65 3.24 -0.11
N HIS A 190 -29.93 3.95 -1.20
CA HIS A 190 -28.99 4.13 -2.30
C HIS A 190 -27.76 4.95 -1.90
N LEU A 191 -26.64 4.69 -2.58
CA LEU A 191 -25.36 5.36 -2.29
C LEU A 191 -25.31 6.75 -2.95
N PHE A 192 -25.33 7.80 -2.13
CA PHE A 192 -25.05 9.15 -2.57
C PHE A 192 -23.54 9.41 -2.60
N HIS A 193 -22.91 9.13 -3.73
CA HIS A 193 -21.49 9.39 -3.94
C HIS A 193 -21.19 9.48 -5.42
N GLY A 194 -20.48 10.53 -5.81
CA GLY A 194 -20.04 10.73 -7.17
C GLY A 194 -19.42 12.13 -7.37
N HIS A 195 -18.97 12.36 -8.56
CA HIS A 195 -18.55 13.65 -9.08
C HIS A 195 -18.98 13.74 -10.54
N THR A 196 -18.85 14.92 -11.16
CA THR A 196 -19.32 15.17 -12.55
C THR A 196 -18.81 14.15 -13.57
N TYR A 197 -17.59 13.63 -13.39
CA TYR A 197 -16.97 12.65 -14.29
C TYR A 197 -17.16 11.19 -13.88
N THR A 198 -18.00 10.90 -12.89
CA THR A 198 -18.33 9.51 -12.52
C THR A 198 -18.94 8.78 -13.70
N GLY A 199 -18.44 7.56 -14.00
CA GLY A 199 -18.89 6.75 -15.14
C GLY A 199 -18.43 7.27 -16.49
N ASN A 200 -17.37 8.09 -16.54
CA ASN A 200 -16.82 8.63 -17.79
C ASN A 200 -16.52 7.50 -18.81
N PRO A 201 -17.19 7.48 -19.98
CA PRO A 201 -17.06 6.38 -20.94
C PRO A 201 -15.66 6.32 -21.56
N ILE A 202 -14.97 7.45 -21.73
CA ILE A 202 -13.62 7.49 -22.30
C ILE A 202 -12.64 6.79 -21.34
N SER A 203 -12.71 7.11 -20.04
CA SER A 203 -11.88 6.47 -19.04
C SER A 203 -12.19 4.98 -18.89
N ALA A 204 -13.46 4.58 -19.00
CA ALA A 204 -13.88 3.20 -18.98
C ALA A 204 -13.36 2.42 -20.20
N ALA A 205 -13.49 2.97 -21.38
CA ALA A 205 -12.96 2.37 -22.64
C ALA A 205 -11.43 2.22 -22.56
N LEU A 206 -10.72 3.22 -22.03
CA LEU A 206 -9.27 3.16 -21.84
C LEU A 206 -8.89 2.08 -20.81
N ALA A 207 -9.62 1.97 -19.71
CA ALA A 207 -9.39 0.92 -18.72
C ALA A 207 -9.58 -0.47 -19.33
N LEU A 208 -10.65 -0.70 -20.08
CA LEU A 208 -10.88 -1.96 -20.80
C LEU A 208 -9.72 -2.26 -21.77
N ARG A 209 -9.34 -1.26 -22.58
CA ARG A 209 -8.22 -1.42 -23.50
C ARG A 209 -6.91 -1.75 -22.78
N ASN A 210 -6.66 -1.11 -21.66
CA ASN A 210 -5.46 -1.41 -20.85
C ASN A 210 -5.49 -2.87 -20.35
N LEU A 211 -6.63 -3.38 -19.87
CA LEU A 211 -6.77 -4.78 -19.45
C LEU A 211 -6.50 -5.76 -20.61
N GLU A 212 -7.02 -5.48 -21.81
CA GLU A 212 -6.71 -6.27 -23.00
C GLU A 212 -5.21 -6.30 -23.34
N LEU A 213 -4.48 -5.19 -23.10
CA LEU A 213 -3.03 -5.14 -23.31
C LEU A 213 -2.26 -6.01 -22.33
N TYR A 214 -2.72 -6.17 -21.09
CA TYR A 214 -2.13 -7.12 -20.13
C TYR A 214 -2.17 -8.55 -20.69
N GLU A 215 -3.30 -8.96 -21.26
CA GLU A 215 -3.45 -10.28 -21.88
C GLU A 215 -2.64 -10.39 -23.17
N LYS A 216 -2.83 -9.44 -24.11
CA LYS A 216 -2.15 -9.42 -25.41
C LYS A 216 -0.63 -9.53 -25.30
N TYR A 217 -0.04 -8.83 -24.34
CA TYR A 217 1.42 -8.80 -24.16
C TYR A 217 1.91 -9.79 -23.11
N ASN A 218 1.02 -10.60 -22.50
CA ASN A 218 1.33 -11.50 -21.40
C ASN A 218 2.15 -10.78 -20.31
N LEU A 219 1.66 -9.57 -19.96
CA LEU A 219 2.44 -8.61 -19.17
C LEU A 219 2.75 -9.12 -17.77
N ILE A 220 1.85 -9.83 -17.11
CA ILE A 220 2.09 -10.38 -15.75
C ILE A 220 3.28 -11.34 -15.75
N ASN A 221 3.38 -12.25 -16.72
CA ASN A 221 4.52 -13.15 -16.81
C ASN A 221 5.83 -12.41 -17.10
N LYS A 222 5.79 -11.35 -17.91
CA LYS A 222 6.97 -10.48 -18.13
C LYS A 222 7.38 -9.79 -16.84
N ILE A 223 6.43 -9.20 -16.10
CA ILE A 223 6.66 -8.56 -14.80
C ILE A 223 7.32 -9.54 -13.82
N GLN A 224 6.82 -10.78 -13.73
CA GLN A 224 7.40 -11.80 -12.83
C GLN A 224 8.84 -12.14 -13.20
N LYS A 225 9.16 -12.22 -14.50
CA LYS A 225 10.53 -12.42 -14.99
C LYS A 225 11.43 -11.22 -14.66
N THR A 226 10.95 -10.02 -14.95
CA THR A 226 11.67 -8.76 -14.69
C THR A 226 11.89 -8.51 -13.20
N SER A 227 10.91 -8.89 -12.36
CA SER A 227 11.03 -8.80 -10.89
C SER A 227 12.20 -9.61 -10.32
N LYS A 228 12.60 -10.71 -10.98
CA LYS A 228 13.78 -11.48 -10.57
C LYS A 228 15.07 -10.69 -10.67
N ILE A 229 15.16 -9.70 -11.57
CA ILE A 229 16.31 -8.80 -11.67
C ILE A 229 16.45 -7.98 -10.39
N PHE A 230 15.35 -7.42 -9.86
CA PHE A 230 15.38 -6.77 -8.55
C PHE A 230 15.87 -7.72 -7.46
N GLN A 231 15.31 -8.93 -7.41
CA GLN A 231 15.64 -9.92 -6.38
C GLN A 231 17.13 -10.27 -6.40
N ASN A 232 17.71 -10.43 -7.58
CA ASN A 232 19.13 -10.79 -7.74
C ASN A 232 20.09 -9.68 -7.31
N ARG A 233 19.62 -8.44 -7.13
CA ARG A 233 20.43 -7.28 -6.75
C ARG A 233 20.23 -6.86 -5.28
N ILE A 234 19.38 -7.59 -4.53
CA ILE A 234 19.05 -7.25 -3.13
C ILE A 234 20.30 -7.28 -2.26
N ASP A 235 21.07 -8.36 -2.31
CA ASP A 235 22.25 -8.56 -1.46
C ASP A 235 23.32 -7.50 -1.77
N GLU A 236 23.58 -7.24 -3.05
CA GLU A 236 24.52 -6.20 -3.48
C GLU A 236 24.12 -4.80 -2.95
N ILE A 237 22.84 -4.46 -3.02
CA ILE A 237 22.34 -3.17 -2.51
C ILE A 237 22.36 -3.16 -0.99
N HIS A 238 21.99 -4.28 -0.36
CA HIS A 238 21.98 -4.39 1.10
C HIS A 238 23.40 -4.26 1.68
N ASP A 239 24.44 -4.69 0.98
CA ASP A 239 25.82 -4.65 1.45
C ASP A 239 26.42 -3.23 1.46
N LEU A 240 25.79 -2.26 0.80
CA LEU A 240 26.24 -0.87 0.84
C LEU A 240 26.20 -0.29 2.27
N ASP A 241 27.22 0.51 2.62
CA ASP A 241 27.46 1.03 3.98
C ASP A 241 26.25 1.77 4.59
N LEU A 242 25.55 2.55 3.77
CA LEU A 242 24.43 3.37 4.21
C LEU A 242 23.08 2.65 4.15
N VAL A 243 23.03 1.38 3.73
CA VAL A 243 21.78 0.63 3.58
C VAL A 243 21.51 -0.21 4.83
N GLY A 244 20.44 0.09 5.54
CA GLY A 244 20.00 -0.62 6.72
C GLY A 244 19.00 -1.74 6.45
N ASP A 245 18.19 -1.60 5.39
CA ASP A 245 17.19 -2.61 4.97
C ASP A 245 16.83 -2.46 3.49
N VAL A 246 16.54 -3.58 2.83
CA VAL A 246 16.06 -3.63 1.44
C VAL A 246 14.80 -4.49 1.39
N ARG A 247 13.71 -3.89 0.96
CA ARG A 247 12.41 -4.56 0.82
C ARG A 247 12.02 -4.64 -0.65
N HIS A 248 11.61 -5.80 -1.11
CA HIS A 248 11.24 -6.01 -2.51
C HIS A 248 10.01 -6.91 -2.65
N LYS A 249 9.11 -6.54 -3.55
CA LYS A 249 8.03 -7.40 -4.03
C LYS A 249 7.57 -6.94 -5.42
N GLY A 250 7.57 -7.86 -6.39
CA GLY A 250 7.17 -7.54 -7.77
C GLY A 250 8.04 -6.45 -8.39
N MET A 251 7.44 -5.36 -8.82
CA MET A 251 8.12 -4.22 -9.44
C MET A 251 8.23 -3.02 -8.48
N VAL A 252 8.53 -3.32 -7.21
CA VAL A 252 8.74 -2.30 -6.17
C VAL A 252 9.91 -2.71 -5.30
N MET A 253 10.80 -1.76 -5.03
CA MET A 253 11.87 -1.91 -4.03
C MET A 253 11.91 -0.66 -3.14
N GLY A 254 12.03 -0.87 -1.83
CA GLY A 254 12.29 0.16 -0.85
C GLY A 254 13.67 -0.07 -0.23
N ILE A 255 14.54 0.93 -0.30
CA ILE A 255 15.90 0.89 0.24
C ILE A 255 15.95 1.88 1.40
N GLU A 256 16.07 1.38 2.62
CA GLU A 256 16.13 2.21 3.83
C GLU A 256 17.56 2.63 4.13
N LEU A 257 17.82 3.93 4.05
CA LEU A 257 19.13 4.51 4.33
C LEU A 257 19.30 4.75 5.84
N THR A 258 20.46 4.39 6.37
CA THR A 258 20.81 4.56 7.79
C THR A 258 22.14 5.29 7.92
N LYS A 259 22.25 6.14 8.95
CA LYS A 259 23.50 6.79 9.31
C LYS A 259 24.54 5.80 9.84
N ASN A 260 24.06 4.74 10.48
CA ASN A 260 24.89 3.68 11.01
C ASN A 260 24.16 2.34 10.92
N LYS A 261 24.68 1.44 10.11
CA LYS A 261 24.08 0.14 9.82
C LYS A 261 23.96 -0.75 11.09
N LYS A 262 24.98 -0.75 11.96
CA LYS A 262 25.00 -1.59 13.18
C LYS A 262 23.95 -1.15 14.19
N SER A 263 23.82 0.16 14.42
CA SER A 263 22.85 0.71 15.38
C SER A 263 21.48 0.98 14.77
N LYS A 264 21.31 0.80 13.45
CA LYS A 264 20.11 1.14 12.67
C LYS A 264 19.67 2.61 12.85
N LYS A 265 20.61 3.50 13.18
CA LYS A 265 20.32 4.91 13.41
C LYS A 265 19.97 5.57 12.09
N LEU A 266 18.78 6.13 11.98
CA LEU A 266 18.30 6.86 10.81
C LEU A 266 18.98 8.25 10.71
N PHE A 267 18.95 8.83 9.52
CA PHE A 267 19.32 10.23 9.33
C PHE A 267 18.23 11.11 9.96
N THR A 268 18.66 12.19 10.61
CA THR A 268 17.72 13.19 11.15
C THR A 268 17.23 14.08 10.00
N THR A 269 16.01 14.58 10.12
CA THR A 269 15.33 15.38 9.09
C THR A 269 16.01 16.73 8.79
N ASP A 270 16.96 17.18 9.61
CA ASP A 270 17.62 18.50 9.51
C ASP A 270 18.56 18.64 8.29
N ARG A 271 19.06 17.54 7.77
CA ARG A 271 19.66 17.51 6.43
C ARG A 271 18.77 16.64 5.58
N SER A 272 18.07 17.23 4.63
CA SER A 272 17.19 16.48 3.77
C SER A 272 18.02 15.50 2.94
N ILE A 273 18.26 14.30 3.52
CA ILE A 273 18.85 13.17 2.79
C ILE A 273 18.18 13.03 1.43
N ASN A 274 16.90 13.35 1.38
CA ASN A 274 16.07 13.41 0.18
C ASN A 274 16.66 14.31 -0.90
N LYS A 275 17.11 15.54 -0.52
CA LYS A 275 17.73 16.46 -1.47
C LYS A 275 19.06 15.92 -1.99
N ILE A 276 19.87 15.34 -1.10
CA ILE A 276 21.18 14.80 -1.48
C ILE A 276 20.99 13.60 -2.40
N VAL A 277 20.08 12.66 -2.08
CA VAL A 277 19.74 11.52 -2.94
C VAL A 277 19.24 12.00 -4.31
N PHE A 278 18.39 13.00 -4.33
CA PHE A 278 17.87 13.57 -5.56
C PHE A 278 18.98 14.20 -6.42
N ASP A 279 19.83 15.03 -5.82
CA ASP A 279 20.93 15.72 -6.54
C ASP A 279 21.97 14.72 -7.07
N GLU A 280 22.33 13.68 -6.28
CA GLU A 280 23.26 12.64 -6.73
C GLU A 280 22.63 11.71 -7.78
N GLY A 281 21.34 11.39 -7.64
CA GLY A 281 20.61 10.60 -8.64
C GLY A 281 20.59 11.28 -10.00
N ARG A 282 20.37 12.60 -10.05
CA ARG A 282 20.40 13.37 -11.30
C ARG A 282 21.75 13.32 -12.01
N LYS A 283 22.86 13.26 -11.28
CA LYS A 283 24.21 13.07 -11.87
C LYS A 283 24.36 11.72 -12.55
N ASN A 284 23.58 10.73 -12.12
CA ASN A 284 23.51 9.40 -12.70
C ASN A 284 22.32 9.25 -13.68
N ASN A 285 21.68 10.35 -14.11
CA ASN A 285 20.51 10.41 -14.99
C ASN A 285 19.28 9.65 -14.42
N ILE A 286 19.14 9.64 -13.09
CA ILE A 286 18.01 9.00 -12.41
C ILE A 286 17.26 10.02 -11.56
N TYR A 287 15.93 9.97 -11.66
CA TYR A 287 15.03 10.75 -10.82
C TYR A 287 14.51 9.87 -9.69
N PHE A 288 15.05 10.06 -8.48
CA PHE A 288 14.59 9.34 -7.30
C PHE A 288 13.43 10.04 -6.59
N ARG A 289 12.50 9.23 -6.11
CA ARG A 289 11.57 9.64 -5.06
C ARG A 289 11.98 8.99 -3.74
N THR A 290 12.04 9.79 -2.70
CA THR A 290 12.34 9.33 -1.34
C THR A 290 11.16 9.59 -0.41
N LEU A 291 11.02 8.75 0.61
CA LEU A 291 10.10 8.91 1.74
C LEU A 291 10.93 8.89 3.02
N GLY A 292 11.19 10.06 3.60
CA GLY A 292 12.14 10.13 4.70
C GLY A 292 13.47 9.49 4.31
N ASN A 293 13.87 8.45 5.02
CA ASN A 293 15.11 7.73 4.75
C ASN A 293 14.99 6.62 3.69
N ILE A 294 13.85 6.47 3.04
CA ILE A 294 13.60 5.37 2.11
C ILE A 294 13.68 5.86 0.66
N VAL A 295 14.59 5.29 -0.11
CA VAL A 295 14.64 5.43 -1.57
C VAL A 295 13.68 4.41 -2.18
N MET A 296 12.71 4.90 -2.95
CA MET A 296 11.70 4.03 -3.59
C MET A 296 12.04 3.84 -5.05
N LEU A 297 12.13 2.59 -5.49
CA LEU A 297 12.20 2.21 -6.90
C LEU A 297 10.87 1.64 -7.33
N VAL A 298 10.16 2.37 -8.19
CA VAL A 298 8.83 2.03 -8.70
C VAL A 298 8.81 2.28 -10.22
N PRO A 299 9.56 1.50 -11.01
CA PRO A 299 9.67 1.71 -12.44
C PRO A 299 8.35 1.40 -13.17
N PRO A 300 8.20 1.83 -14.44
CA PRO A 300 7.11 1.37 -15.29
C PRO A 300 7.06 -0.16 -15.36
N LEU A 301 5.85 -0.74 -15.41
CA LEU A 301 5.69 -2.20 -15.44
C LEU A 301 6.26 -2.83 -16.72
N ALA A 302 6.29 -2.07 -17.81
CA ALA A 302 6.83 -2.50 -19.11
C ALA A 302 8.31 -2.11 -19.31
N ILE A 303 9.03 -1.75 -18.23
CA ILE A 303 10.45 -1.40 -18.32
C ILE A 303 11.26 -2.52 -18.96
N SER A 304 12.23 -2.16 -19.81
CA SER A 304 13.17 -3.13 -20.37
C SER A 304 14.14 -3.64 -19.31
N GLN A 305 14.75 -4.81 -19.55
CA GLN A 305 15.78 -5.33 -18.64
C GLN A 305 17.00 -4.41 -18.59
N ASN A 306 17.39 -3.82 -19.72
CA ASN A 306 18.51 -2.90 -19.80
C ASN A 306 18.25 -1.63 -18.98
N ASP A 307 17.07 -1.03 -19.11
CA ASP A 307 16.69 0.16 -18.36
C ASP A 307 16.56 -0.14 -16.85
N LEU A 308 16.09 -1.34 -16.50
CA LEU A 308 16.03 -1.74 -15.10
C LEU A 308 17.44 -1.92 -14.52
N ASN A 309 18.36 -2.55 -15.25
CA ASN A 309 19.75 -2.65 -14.81
C ASN A 309 20.41 -1.26 -14.70
N PHE A 310 20.17 -0.38 -15.67
CA PHE A 310 20.63 1.02 -15.60
C PHE A 310 20.10 1.73 -14.32
N LEU A 311 18.82 1.55 -13.99
CA LEU A 311 18.24 2.10 -12.76
C LEU A 311 18.93 1.54 -11.51
N LEU A 312 19.19 0.23 -11.44
CA LEU A 312 19.81 -0.41 -10.29
C LEU A 312 21.29 -0.02 -10.16
N ASP A 313 22.04 -0.01 -11.25
CA ASP A 313 23.45 0.42 -11.26
C ASP A 313 23.61 1.89 -10.84
N GLY A 314 22.72 2.76 -11.34
CA GLY A 314 22.70 4.15 -10.96
C GLY A 314 22.26 4.36 -9.51
N THR A 315 21.39 3.50 -8.98
CA THR A 315 21.02 3.51 -7.57
C THR A 315 22.23 3.18 -6.69
N ILE A 316 22.99 2.14 -7.03
CA ILE A 316 24.20 1.75 -6.30
C ILE A 316 25.24 2.86 -6.35
N LYS A 317 25.49 3.43 -7.55
CA LYS A 317 26.41 4.57 -7.71
C LYS A 317 25.99 5.77 -6.86
N THR A 318 24.70 6.07 -6.83
CA THR A 318 24.14 7.17 -6.05
C THR A 318 24.36 6.94 -4.56
N ILE A 319 24.03 5.76 -4.03
CA ILE A 319 24.18 5.44 -2.60
C ILE A 319 25.67 5.46 -2.20
N ASN A 320 26.58 4.92 -3.04
CA ASN A 320 28.01 4.99 -2.79
C ASN A 320 28.55 6.43 -2.79
N ALA A 321 28.01 7.31 -3.63
CA ALA A 321 28.39 8.72 -3.62
C ALA A 321 27.91 9.45 -2.35
N LEU A 322 26.80 9.02 -1.73
CA LEU A 322 26.33 9.55 -0.46
C LEU A 322 27.31 9.25 0.68
N SER A 323 27.89 8.05 0.73
CA SER A 323 28.84 7.63 1.78
C SER A 323 30.06 8.55 1.87
N ARG A 324 30.41 9.23 0.76
CA ARG A 324 31.54 10.18 0.70
C ARG A 324 31.17 11.60 1.11
N LYS A 325 29.88 11.90 1.31
CA LYS A 325 29.37 13.26 1.55
C LYS A 325 28.75 13.44 2.94
N ILE A 326 28.46 12.33 3.59
CA ILE A 326 27.81 12.26 4.90
C ILE A 326 28.79 11.67 5.92
#